data_9b327ba2924a3a81f09619d922a30770
#
_entry.id   9b327ba2924a3a81f09619d922a30770
#
_cell.length_a   1.000
_cell.length_b   1.000
_cell.length_c   1.000
_cell.angle_alpha   90.00
_cell.angle_beta   90.00
_cell.angle_gamma   90.00
#
_symmetry.space_group_name_H-M   'P 1'
#
loop_
_entity.id
_entity.type
_entity.pdbx_description
1 polymer ?
#
loop_
_entity_poly.entity_id
_entity_poly.type
_entity_poly.pdbx_seq_one_letter_code
_entity_poly.pdbx_strand_id
1 'polypeptide(L)'
;MNLVDLIIIAIIGFGIIRGYSKGLIIELSSFFGIFISFFIAGNVDNLLSNEISAFISVNSNLLNTISFIVIFILSYLIIIYLAKGFTKLAKVVYLGLLNSVLGGVFGGLKLILILLIITKIIFSLNLLSNNIISESSIMIHLHVLSEILFNSFEITQEIYSEKLI
;
A
#
# COMPACT_ATOMS: atom_id res chain seq x y z
N MET A 1 21.90 -9.23 -17.28
CA MET A 1 20.53 -8.75 -16.89
C MET A 1 19.53 -9.66 -17.56
N ASN A 2 18.75 -10.34 -16.77
CA ASN A 2 17.68 -11.20 -17.25
C ASN A 2 16.40 -10.38 -17.48
N LEU A 3 15.44 -10.94 -18.21
CA LEU A 3 14.14 -10.34 -18.47
C LEU A 3 13.41 -9.97 -17.15
N VAL A 4 13.57 -10.77 -16.11
CA VAL A 4 13.03 -10.50 -14.76
C VAL A 4 13.63 -9.24 -14.15
N ASP A 5 14.96 -9.06 -14.25
CA ASP A 5 15.63 -7.84 -13.76
C ASP A 5 15.09 -6.59 -14.46
N LEU A 6 14.89 -6.69 -15.80
CA LEU A 6 14.34 -5.60 -16.59
C LEU A 6 12.92 -5.22 -16.15
N ILE A 7 12.06 -6.21 -15.89
CA ILE A 7 10.71 -5.99 -15.41
C ILE A 7 10.73 -5.32 -14.04
N ILE A 8 11.55 -5.77 -13.11
CA ILE A 8 11.68 -5.20 -11.76
C ILE A 8 12.12 -3.73 -11.86
N ILE A 9 13.15 -3.44 -12.65
CA ILE A 9 13.63 -2.07 -12.87
C ILE A 9 12.53 -1.19 -13.48
N ALA A 10 11.81 -1.71 -14.48
CA ALA A 10 10.71 -0.99 -15.11
C ALA A 10 9.58 -0.66 -14.12
N ILE A 11 9.22 -1.58 -13.23
CA ILE A 11 8.22 -1.37 -12.18
C ILE A 11 8.70 -0.28 -11.21
N ILE A 12 9.94 -0.36 -10.72
CA ILE A 12 10.48 0.65 -9.79
C ILE A 12 10.56 2.01 -10.48
N GLY A 13 11.06 2.07 -11.72
CA GLY A 13 11.12 3.29 -12.52
C GLY A 13 9.75 3.92 -12.74
N PHE A 14 8.74 3.12 -13.03
CA PHE A 14 7.36 3.58 -13.12
C PHE A 14 6.88 4.20 -11.79
N GLY A 15 7.22 3.57 -10.66
CA GLY A 15 6.91 4.10 -9.32
C GLY A 15 7.52 5.47 -9.07
N ILE A 16 8.80 5.63 -9.43
CA ILE A 16 9.52 6.90 -9.29
C ILE A 16 8.89 7.99 -10.17
N ILE A 17 8.66 7.71 -11.45
CA ILE A 17 8.07 8.68 -12.39
C ILE A 17 6.66 9.10 -11.94
N ARG A 18 5.83 8.12 -11.57
CA ARG A 18 4.48 8.37 -11.11
C ARG A 18 4.45 9.13 -9.79
N GLY A 19 5.32 8.76 -8.85
CA GLY A 19 5.47 9.44 -7.57
C GLY A 19 5.95 10.88 -7.73
N TYR A 20 6.93 11.12 -8.62
CA TYR A 20 7.39 12.46 -8.96
C TYR A 20 6.26 13.33 -9.53
N SER A 21 5.44 12.79 -10.42
CA SER A 21 4.32 13.51 -11.03
C SER A 21 3.21 13.85 -10.03
N LYS A 22 2.93 12.98 -9.07
CA LYS A 22 1.89 13.16 -8.04
C LYS A 22 2.36 14.02 -6.87
N GLY A 23 3.60 13.86 -6.49
CA GLY A 23 4.20 14.45 -5.30
C GLY A 23 4.00 13.64 -4.03
N LEU A 24 4.86 13.91 -3.03
CA LEU A 24 4.91 13.21 -1.75
C LEU A 24 3.57 13.21 -1.02
N ILE A 25 2.91 14.37 -0.95
CA ILE A 25 1.65 14.53 -0.22
C ILE A 25 0.59 13.55 -0.74
N ILE A 26 0.45 13.42 -2.07
CA ILE A 26 -0.52 12.49 -2.67
C ILE A 26 -0.06 11.03 -2.47
N GLU A 27 1.22 10.74 -2.62
CA GLU A 27 1.74 9.37 -2.45
C GLU A 27 1.59 8.88 -0.99
N LEU A 28 1.91 9.71 0.00
CA LEU A 28 1.67 9.40 1.41
C LEU A 28 0.18 9.24 1.69
N SER A 29 -0.65 10.17 1.22
CA SER A 29 -2.09 10.10 1.42
C SER A 29 -2.72 8.88 0.74
N SER A 30 -2.20 8.44 -0.41
CA SER A 30 -2.69 7.23 -1.07
C SER A 30 -2.29 5.95 -0.32
N PHE A 31 -1.15 5.95 0.33
CA PHE A 31 -0.67 4.81 1.11
C PHE A 31 -1.39 4.73 2.46
N PHE A 32 -1.28 5.77 3.28
CA PHE A 32 -1.92 5.79 4.60
C PHE A 32 -3.44 5.94 4.51
N GLY A 33 -3.95 6.55 3.44
CA GLY A 33 -5.38 6.71 3.21
C GLY A 33 -6.15 5.40 3.15
N ILE A 34 -5.52 4.31 2.68
CA ILE A 34 -6.13 2.98 2.71
C ILE A 34 -6.40 2.54 4.15
N PHE A 35 -5.41 2.66 5.05
CA PHE A 35 -5.55 2.29 6.46
C PHE A 35 -6.55 3.17 7.19
N ILE A 36 -6.50 4.48 6.94
CA ILE A 36 -7.43 5.44 7.55
C ILE A 36 -8.86 5.16 7.09
N SER A 37 -9.06 4.93 5.78
CA SER A 37 -10.39 4.64 5.22
C SER A 37 -10.94 3.31 5.73
N PHE A 38 -10.08 2.31 5.90
CA PHE A 38 -10.46 1.02 6.48
C PHE A 38 -10.92 1.19 7.94
N PHE A 39 -10.17 1.96 8.72
CA PHE A 39 -10.53 2.27 10.10
C PHE A 39 -11.86 3.05 10.19
N ILE A 40 -12.05 4.07 9.34
CA ILE A 40 -13.31 4.83 9.30
C ILE A 40 -14.46 3.91 8.90
N ALA A 41 -14.31 3.10 7.86
CA ALA A 41 -15.35 2.18 7.41
C ALA A 41 -15.75 1.20 8.51
N GLY A 42 -14.78 0.59 9.21
CA GLY A 42 -15.06 -0.37 10.27
C GLY A 42 -15.71 0.21 11.52
N ASN A 43 -15.69 1.54 11.69
CA ASN A 43 -16.38 2.19 12.83
C ASN A 43 -17.73 2.81 12.47
N VAL A 44 -18.00 3.04 11.18
CA VAL A 44 -19.17 3.79 10.70
C VAL A 44 -20.16 2.93 9.93
N ASP A 45 -19.76 1.74 9.46
CA ASP A 45 -20.59 0.83 8.66
C ASP A 45 -21.93 0.49 9.33
N ASN A 46 -21.92 0.23 10.64
CA ASN A 46 -23.11 -0.08 11.42
C ASN A 46 -24.11 1.09 11.47
N LEU A 47 -23.63 2.33 11.48
CA LEU A 47 -24.52 3.50 11.47
C LEU A 47 -25.27 3.60 10.15
N LEU A 48 -24.55 3.43 9.03
CA LEU A 48 -25.15 3.50 7.71
C LEU A 48 -26.07 2.30 7.44
N SER A 49 -25.67 1.10 7.84
CA SER A 49 -26.47 -0.11 7.64
C SER A 49 -27.80 -0.05 8.43
N ASN A 50 -27.79 0.50 9.65
CA ASN A 50 -29.00 0.66 10.47
C ASN A 50 -30.00 1.62 9.81
N GLU A 51 -29.53 2.75 9.29
CA GLU A 51 -30.39 3.70 8.56
C GLU A 51 -31.00 3.09 7.29
N ILE A 52 -30.20 2.36 6.52
CA ILE A 52 -30.67 1.72 5.27
C ILE A 52 -31.63 0.56 5.56
N SER A 53 -31.40 -0.20 6.65
CA SER A 53 -32.27 -1.33 7.02
C SER A 53 -33.70 -0.90 7.33
N ALA A 54 -33.90 0.37 7.72
CA ALA A 54 -35.23 0.93 7.95
C ALA A 54 -36.05 1.09 6.66
N PHE A 55 -35.39 1.15 5.51
CA PHE A 55 -36.06 1.36 4.20
C PHE A 55 -36.07 0.12 3.33
N ILE A 56 -35.14 -0.83 3.54
CA ILE A 56 -34.95 -2.01 2.66
C ILE A 56 -34.77 -3.25 3.53
N SER A 57 -35.66 -4.23 3.36
CA SER A 57 -35.57 -5.55 4.02
C SER A 57 -34.58 -6.46 3.29
N VAL A 58 -33.29 -6.22 3.46
CA VAL A 58 -32.20 -7.05 2.92
C VAL A 58 -31.47 -7.74 4.08
N ASN A 59 -30.79 -8.85 3.78
CA ASN A 59 -29.98 -9.56 4.76
C ASN A 59 -28.95 -8.60 5.41
N SER A 60 -28.94 -8.52 6.73
CA SER A 60 -28.10 -7.60 7.50
C SER A 60 -26.61 -7.73 7.20
N ASN A 61 -26.11 -8.95 6.94
CA ASN A 61 -24.71 -9.18 6.62
C ASN A 61 -24.33 -8.58 5.26
N LEU A 62 -25.20 -8.68 4.27
CA LEU A 62 -24.98 -8.06 2.96
C LEU A 62 -25.01 -6.53 3.06
N LEU A 63 -25.93 -6.00 3.85
CA LEU A 63 -26.06 -4.56 4.07
C LEU A 63 -24.80 -3.98 4.74
N ASN A 64 -24.30 -4.62 5.79
CA ASN A 64 -23.08 -4.22 6.47
C ASN A 64 -21.87 -4.24 5.52
N THR A 65 -21.73 -5.31 4.72
CA THR A 65 -20.63 -5.41 3.75
C THR A 65 -20.69 -4.30 2.70
N ILE A 66 -21.87 -4.03 2.16
CA ILE A 66 -22.06 -2.95 1.17
C ILE A 66 -21.78 -1.58 1.81
N SER A 67 -22.30 -1.33 3.00
CA SER A 67 -22.05 -0.09 3.75
C SER A 67 -20.56 0.12 4.01
N PHE A 68 -19.84 -0.92 4.45
CA PHE A 68 -18.41 -0.87 4.64
C PHE A 68 -17.67 -0.48 3.35
N ILE A 69 -17.99 -1.13 2.22
CA ILE A 69 -17.34 -0.84 0.93
C ILE A 69 -17.62 0.59 0.49
N VAL A 70 -18.87 1.05 0.62
CA VAL A 70 -19.25 2.42 0.24
C VAL A 70 -18.51 3.46 1.09
N ILE A 71 -18.50 3.29 2.43
CA ILE A 71 -17.81 4.20 3.33
C ILE A 71 -16.31 4.17 3.09
N PHE A 72 -15.71 3.00 2.86
CA PHE A 72 -14.30 2.86 2.54
C PHE A 72 -13.93 3.65 1.28
N ILE A 73 -14.68 3.48 0.19
CA ILE A 73 -14.42 4.17 -1.07
C ILE A 73 -14.60 5.69 -0.90
N LEU A 74 -15.68 6.13 -0.27
CA LEU A 74 -15.93 7.56 -0.06
C LEU A 74 -14.86 8.22 0.81
N SER A 75 -14.49 7.60 1.91
CA SER A 75 -13.43 8.09 2.80
C SER A 75 -12.10 8.19 2.07
N TYR A 76 -11.75 7.18 1.29
CA TYR A 76 -10.52 7.17 0.49
C TYR A 76 -10.50 8.28 -0.55
N LEU A 77 -11.60 8.49 -1.28
CA LEU A 77 -11.73 9.57 -2.25
C LEU A 77 -11.61 10.96 -1.61
N ILE A 78 -12.22 11.15 -0.44
CA ILE A 78 -12.11 12.41 0.32
C ILE A 78 -10.64 12.67 0.70
N ILE A 79 -9.94 11.67 1.24
CA ILE A 79 -8.53 11.79 1.63
C ILE A 79 -7.68 12.19 0.42
N ILE A 80 -7.86 11.55 -0.72
CA ILE A 80 -7.11 11.87 -1.94
C ILE A 80 -7.47 13.26 -2.47
N TYR A 81 -8.72 13.66 -2.38
CA TYR A 81 -9.15 15.00 -2.80
C TYR A 81 -8.50 16.08 -1.93
N LEU A 82 -8.49 15.92 -0.62
CA LEU A 82 -7.80 16.82 0.32
C LEU A 82 -6.30 16.87 0.03
N ALA A 83 -5.66 15.73 -0.20
CA ALA A 83 -4.24 15.65 -0.54
C ALA A 83 -3.89 16.43 -1.81
N LYS A 84 -4.77 16.40 -2.83
CA LYS A 84 -4.61 17.23 -4.04
C LYS A 84 -4.68 18.73 -3.74
N GLY A 85 -5.57 19.14 -2.84
CA GLY A 85 -5.65 20.50 -2.35
C GLY A 85 -4.35 20.94 -1.68
N PHE A 86 -3.84 20.18 -0.73
CA PHE A 86 -2.55 20.45 -0.06
C PHE A 86 -1.37 20.47 -1.04
N THR A 87 -1.35 19.59 -2.04
CA THR A 87 -0.30 19.59 -3.07
C THR A 87 -0.33 20.89 -3.89
N LYS A 88 -1.51 21.44 -4.20
CA LYS A 88 -1.62 22.74 -4.87
C LYS A 88 -1.07 23.88 -4.00
N LEU A 89 -1.39 23.89 -2.71
CA LEU A 89 -0.86 24.86 -1.76
C LEU A 89 0.67 24.77 -1.64
N ALA A 90 1.23 23.56 -1.57
CA ALA A 90 2.68 23.36 -1.53
C ALA A 90 3.40 23.93 -2.76
N LYS A 91 2.76 23.91 -3.94
CA LYS A 91 3.31 24.55 -5.15
C LYS A 91 3.37 26.07 -5.04
N VAL A 92 2.38 26.70 -4.43
CA VAL A 92 2.31 28.15 -4.25
C VAL A 92 3.42 28.65 -3.32
N VAL A 93 3.80 27.87 -2.30
CA VAL A 93 4.89 28.20 -1.36
C VAL A 93 6.28 27.71 -1.83
N TYR A 94 6.48 27.54 -3.13
CA TYR A 94 7.75 27.07 -3.74
C TYR A 94 8.27 25.69 -3.28
N LEU A 95 7.47 24.93 -2.54
CA LEU A 95 7.79 23.55 -2.12
C LEU A 95 7.44 22.49 -3.18
N GLY A 96 6.99 22.93 -4.36
CA GLY A 96 6.53 22.02 -5.41
C GLY A 96 7.61 21.07 -5.91
N LEU A 97 8.84 21.54 -6.09
CA LEU A 97 9.96 20.70 -6.51
C LEU A 97 10.31 19.65 -5.45
N LEU A 98 10.43 20.08 -4.19
CA LEU A 98 10.72 19.19 -3.07
C LEU A 98 9.63 18.12 -2.92
N ASN A 99 8.36 18.53 -2.99
CA ASN A 99 7.22 17.62 -2.95
C ASN A 99 7.27 16.60 -4.11
N SER A 100 7.68 16.99 -5.31
CA SER A 100 7.79 16.09 -6.47
C SER A 100 8.98 15.13 -6.32
N VAL A 101 10.16 15.61 -5.94
CA VAL A 101 11.35 14.77 -5.76
C VAL A 101 11.09 13.72 -4.67
N LEU A 102 10.61 14.13 -3.51
CA LEU A 102 10.27 13.23 -2.42
C LEU A 102 9.14 12.28 -2.80
N GLY A 103 8.18 12.74 -3.62
CA GLY A 103 7.14 11.90 -4.19
C GLY A 103 7.70 10.79 -5.07
N GLY A 104 8.72 11.09 -5.89
CA GLY A 104 9.43 10.09 -6.69
C GLY A 104 10.14 9.06 -5.82
N VAL A 105 10.89 9.51 -4.80
CA VAL A 105 11.56 8.61 -3.84
C VAL A 105 10.54 7.71 -3.14
N PHE A 106 9.48 8.28 -2.60
CA PHE A 106 8.45 7.50 -1.89
C PHE A 106 7.69 6.56 -2.82
N GLY A 107 7.40 6.99 -4.06
CA GLY A 107 6.77 6.15 -5.07
C GLY A 107 7.61 4.93 -5.43
N GLY A 108 8.94 5.10 -5.57
CA GLY A 108 9.89 4.01 -5.77
C GLY A 108 9.96 3.08 -4.57
N LEU A 109 10.13 3.61 -3.35
CA LEU A 109 10.17 2.83 -2.11
C LEU A 109 8.90 2.00 -1.90
N LYS A 110 7.74 2.58 -2.16
CA LYS A 110 6.46 1.86 -2.08
C LYS A 110 6.42 0.65 -3.01
N LEU A 111 6.87 0.79 -4.25
CA LEU A 111 6.90 -0.34 -5.19
C LEU A 111 7.96 -1.37 -4.81
N ILE A 112 9.10 -0.97 -4.26
CA ILE A 112 10.07 -1.91 -3.69
C ILE A 112 9.44 -2.71 -2.56
N LEU A 113 8.71 -2.10 -1.62
CA LEU A 113 8.01 -2.81 -0.55
C LEU A 113 6.98 -3.81 -1.09
N ILE A 114 6.21 -3.41 -2.11
CA ILE A 114 5.25 -4.32 -2.77
C ILE A 114 5.98 -5.49 -3.42
N LEU A 115 7.09 -5.24 -4.11
CA LEU A 115 7.92 -6.28 -4.73
C LEU A 115 8.52 -7.23 -3.68
N LEU A 116 8.93 -6.75 -2.51
CA LEU A 116 9.42 -7.60 -1.42
C LEU A 116 8.32 -8.55 -0.92
N ILE A 117 7.09 -8.05 -0.73
CA ILE A 117 5.94 -8.88 -0.34
C ILE A 117 5.65 -9.93 -1.42
N ILE A 118 5.59 -9.51 -2.68
CA ILE A 118 5.33 -10.43 -3.80
C ILE A 118 6.44 -11.49 -3.89
N THR A 119 7.70 -11.09 -3.75
CA THR A 119 8.85 -12.01 -3.76
C THR A 119 8.73 -13.04 -2.64
N LYS A 120 8.43 -12.61 -1.41
CA LYS A 120 8.21 -13.53 -0.27
C LYS A 120 7.11 -14.55 -0.56
N ILE A 121 5.99 -14.12 -1.14
CA ILE A 121 4.88 -15.01 -1.52
C ILE A 121 5.31 -16.00 -2.61
N ILE A 122 6.00 -15.53 -3.65
CA ILE A 122 6.47 -16.37 -4.76
C ILE A 122 7.39 -17.48 -4.25
N PHE A 123 8.35 -17.15 -3.36
CA PHE A 123 9.29 -18.12 -2.79
C PHE A 123 8.60 -19.05 -1.81
N SER A 124 7.72 -18.55 -0.95
CA SER A 124 6.97 -19.36 0.02
C SER A 124 6.07 -20.41 -0.66
N LEU A 125 5.48 -20.07 -1.81
CA LEU A 125 4.60 -20.97 -2.56
C LEU A 125 5.33 -21.77 -3.66
N ASN A 126 6.66 -21.64 -3.80
CA ASN A 126 7.46 -22.29 -4.83
C ASN A 126 6.89 -22.10 -6.26
N LEU A 127 6.39 -20.88 -6.57
CA LEU A 127 5.69 -20.60 -7.82
C LEU A 127 6.63 -20.49 -9.04
N LEU A 128 7.92 -20.28 -8.83
CA LEU A 128 8.90 -20.15 -9.91
C LEU A 128 9.91 -21.28 -9.88
N SER A 129 10.35 -21.70 -11.07
CA SER A 129 11.43 -22.69 -11.19
C SER A 129 12.76 -22.10 -10.73
N ASN A 130 13.61 -22.92 -10.13
CA ASN A 130 14.93 -22.51 -9.63
C ASN A 130 15.82 -21.87 -10.71
N ASN A 131 15.63 -22.24 -11.97
CA ASN A 131 16.38 -21.68 -13.09
C ASN A 131 16.10 -20.19 -13.32
N ILE A 132 14.82 -19.77 -13.23
CA ILE A 132 14.42 -18.37 -13.38
C ILE A 132 14.93 -17.52 -12.22
N ILE A 133 14.92 -18.09 -11.03
CA ILE A 133 15.36 -17.41 -9.79
C ILE A 133 16.88 -17.20 -9.83
N SER A 134 17.66 -18.23 -10.16
CA SER A 134 19.12 -18.17 -10.17
C SER A 134 19.71 -17.25 -11.25
N GLU A 135 18.96 -16.97 -12.30
CA GLU A 135 19.38 -16.09 -13.38
C GLU A 135 19.12 -14.59 -13.12
N SER A 136 18.28 -14.25 -12.12
CA SER A 136 17.96 -12.86 -11.78
C SER A 136 18.71 -12.40 -10.53
N SER A 137 19.70 -11.54 -10.72
CA SER A 137 20.48 -10.97 -9.62
C SER A 137 19.62 -10.09 -8.71
N ILE A 138 18.72 -9.29 -9.28
CA ILE A 138 17.85 -8.38 -8.50
C ILE A 138 16.84 -9.18 -7.68
N MET A 139 16.27 -10.24 -8.22
CA MET A 139 15.29 -11.07 -7.53
C MET A 139 15.91 -11.78 -6.31
N ILE A 140 17.16 -12.24 -6.43
CA ILE A 140 17.90 -12.82 -5.30
C ILE A 140 18.09 -11.80 -4.18
N HIS A 141 18.49 -10.56 -4.51
CA HIS A 141 18.63 -9.50 -3.51
C HIS A 141 17.29 -9.11 -2.86
N LEU A 142 16.22 -9.04 -3.65
CA LEU A 142 14.87 -8.81 -3.11
C LEU A 142 14.43 -9.95 -2.18
N HIS A 143 14.75 -11.19 -2.51
CA HIS A 143 14.45 -12.33 -1.63
C HIS A 143 15.20 -12.22 -0.30
N VAL A 144 16.51 -11.99 -0.32
CA VAL A 144 17.32 -11.80 0.90
C VAL A 144 16.79 -10.64 1.74
N LEU A 145 16.46 -9.51 1.12
CA LEU A 145 15.86 -8.37 1.83
C LEU A 145 14.48 -8.70 2.41
N SER A 146 13.67 -9.47 1.69
CA SER A 146 12.37 -9.91 2.19
C SER A 146 12.51 -10.82 3.41
N GLU A 147 13.46 -11.77 3.39
CA GLU A 147 13.75 -12.63 4.54
C GLU A 147 14.17 -11.80 5.77
N ILE A 148 15.09 -10.86 5.61
CA ILE A 148 15.55 -10.00 6.72
C ILE A 148 14.38 -9.22 7.31
N LEU A 149 13.54 -8.61 6.48
CA LEU A 149 12.40 -7.82 6.95
C LEU A 149 11.37 -8.68 7.68
N PHE A 150 10.96 -9.80 7.10
CA PHE A 150 9.90 -10.62 7.68
C PHE A 150 10.36 -11.39 8.91
N ASN A 151 11.58 -11.93 8.93
CA ASN A 151 12.13 -12.61 10.10
C ASN A 151 12.34 -11.62 11.27
N SER A 152 12.70 -10.37 11.01
CA SER A 152 12.78 -9.33 12.05
C SER A 152 11.42 -9.06 12.69
N PHE A 153 10.33 -9.13 11.95
CA PHE A 153 8.96 -9.01 12.49
C PHE A 153 8.56 -10.21 13.34
N GLU A 154 8.89 -11.44 12.93
CA GLU A 154 8.60 -12.66 13.69
C GLU A 154 9.32 -12.65 15.05
N ILE A 155 10.62 -12.36 15.08
CA ILE A 155 11.41 -12.25 16.32
C ILE A 155 10.81 -11.19 17.25
N THR A 156 10.38 -10.06 16.72
CA THR A 156 9.78 -9.00 17.51
C THR A 156 8.45 -9.44 18.14
N GLN A 157 7.62 -10.19 17.41
CA GLN A 157 6.36 -10.75 17.91
C GLN A 157 6.61 -11.78 19.03
N GLU A 158 7.60 -12.65 18.89
CA GLU A 158 7.98 -13.62 19.94
C GLU A 158 8.42 -12.94 21.23
N ILE A 159 9.29 -11.91 21.13
CA ILE A 159 9.75 -11.14 22.30
C ILE A 159 8.58 -10.44 23.02
N TYR A 160 7.60 -9.91 22.27
CA TYR A 160 6.43 -9.28 22.88
C TYR A 160 5.47 -10.29 23.52
N SER A 161 5.30 -11.46 22.92
CA SER A 161 4.46 -12.51 23.50
C SER A 161 5.04 -13.11 24.77
N GLU A 162 6.38 -13.24 24.86
CA GLU A 162 7.08 -13.75 26.03
C GLU A 162 7.10 -12.75 27.22
N LYS A 163 6.98 -11.45 26.94
CA LYS A 163 6.89 -10.40 27.98
C LYS A 163 5.48 -10.20 28.56
N LEU A 164 4.45 -10.79 27.96
CA LEU A 164 3.04 -10.66 28.38
C LEU A 164 2.54 -11.86 29.19
N ILE A 165 3.38 -12.90 29.39
CA ILE A 165 3.16 -14.05 30.25
C ILE A 165 3.99 -13.88 31.53
#